data_ef64739411a64e0d5fb7b7de8b85625b
#
_entry.id   ef64739411a64e0d5fb7b7de8b85625b
#
_cell.length_a   1.000
_cell.length_b   1.000
_cell.length_c   1.000
_cell.angle_alpha   90.00
_cell.angle_beta   90.00
_cell.angle_gamma   90.00
#
_symmetry.space_group_name_H-M   'P 1'
#
loop_
_entity.id
_entity.type
_entity.pdbx_description
1 polymer ?
#
loop_
_entity_poly.entity_id
_entity_poly.type
_entity_poly.pdbx_seq_one_letter_code
_entity_poly.pdbx_strand_id
1 'polypeptide(L)'
;FSLFLVFSLVGCAVNPVTGKQDFVMISEEQEIQMGREYNSQILKMNPVYEDQELQEYVQSIGESLALKSHRPNLIYRFTILDSPDINAFALPGGYIYINRGLMSYFSSEEELAAVLGHEIGHVTARHSVRQYSQSQLMGILSAAIEINSGRTAGNIANLASGALLSG
;
A
#
# COMPACT_ATOMS: atom_id res chain seq x y z
N PHE A 1 29.13 -33.06 -11.57
CA PHE A 1 28.72 -31.75 -11.00
C PHE A 1 27.21 -31.73 -10.95
N SER A 2 26.65 -31.91 -9.77
CA SER A 2 25.21 -31.95 -9.54
C SER A 2 24.73 -30.50 -9.31
N LEU A 3 23.96 -29.95 -10.23
CA LEU A 3 23.35 -28.62 -10.13
C LEU A 3 22.13 -28.74 -9.20
N PHE A 4 22.27 -28.32 -7.95
CA PHE A 4 21.16 -28.19 -7.01
C PHE A 4 20.33 -26.97 -7.41
N LEU A 5 19.20 -27.21 -8.09
CA LEU A 5 18.20 -26.20 -8.40
C LEU A 5 17.44 -25.88 -7.10
N VAL A 6 17.81 -24.80 -6.42
CA VAL A 6 17.06 -24.28 -5.28
C VAL A 6 15.76 -23.69 -5.80
N PHE A 7 14.68 -24.46 -5.75
CA PHE A 7 13.33 -23.93 -5.95
C PHE A 7 12.97 -23.07 -4.74
N SER A 8 13.16 -21.77 -4.84
CA SER A 8 12.59 -20.83 -3.90
C SER A 8 11.07 -20.96 -3.98
N LEU A 9 10.43 -21.38 -2.88
CA LEU A 9 8.98 -21.45 -2.75
C LEU A 9 8.40 -20.04 -2.89
N VAL A 10 7.89 -19.75 -4.06
CA VAL A 10 7.10 -18.53 -4.31
C VAL A 10 5.81 -18.68 -3.51
N GLY A 11 5.68 -17.92 -2.43
CA GLY A 11 4.54 -18.00 -1.53
C GLY A 11 3.29 -17.45 -2.21
N CYS A 12 2.30 -18.32 -2.50
CA CYS A 12 0.95 -17.87 -2.78
C CYS A 12 0.29 -17.55 -1.43
N ALA A 13 -0.05 -16.27 -1.19
CA ALA A 13 -0.83 -15.88 -0.03
C ALA A 13 -2.34 -15.92 -0.39
N VAL A 14 -3.15 -16.41 0.54
CA VAL A 14 -4.61 -16.34 0.38
C VAL A 14 -5.05 -14.91 0.67
N ASN A 15 -5.76 -14.29 -0.27
CA ASN A 15 -6.36 -12.98 -0.09
C ASN A 15 -7.46 -13.08 0.98
N PRO A 16 -7.37 -12.37 2.09
CA PRO A 16 -8.32 -12.51 3.19
C PRO A 16 -9.74 -12.01 2.84
N VAL A 17 -9.88 -11.19 1.78
CA VAL A 17 -11.15 -10.64 1.32
C VAL A 17 -11.83 -11.55 0.30
N THR A 18 -11.08 -12.08 -0.66
CA THR A 18 -11.63 -12.85 -1.78
C THR A 18 -11.53 -14.36 -1.60
N GLY A 19 -10.74 -14.83 -0.65
CA GLY A 19 -10.40 -16.24 -0.44
C GLY A 19 -9.58 -16.88 -1.59
N LYS A 20 -9.23 -16.11 -2.61
CA LYS A 20 -8.42 -16.59 -3.74
C LYS A 20 -6.93 -16.49 -3.43
N GLN A 21 -6.15 -17.34 -4.08
CA GLN A 21 -4.70 -17.23 -4.02
C GLN A 21 -4.24 -16.00 -4.83
N ASP A 22 -3.55 -15.09 -4.15
CA ASP A 22 -2.90 -13.94 -4.76
C ASP A 22 -1.39 -14.19 -4.86
N PHE A 23 -0.82 -13.76 -5.97
CA PHE A 23 0.62 -13.72 -6.13
C PHE A 23 1.18 -12.55 -5.31
N VAL A 24 1.78 -12.86 -4.17
CA VAL A 24 2.41 -11.88 -3.28
C VAL A 24 3.83 -12.33 -2.98
N MET A 25 4.81 -11.52 -3.37
CA MET A 25 6.25 -11.81 -3.21
C MET A 25 6.82 -11.41 -1.84
N ILE A 26 6.06 -10.69 -1.02
CA ILE A 26 6.52 -10.18 0.27
C ILE A 26 5.67 -10.66 1.43
N SER A 27 6.32 -10.90 2.57
CA SER A 27 5.65 -11.28 3.82
C SER A 27 4.88 -10.10 4.43
N GLU A 28 4.12 -10.35 5.51
CA GLU A 28 3.45 -9.29 6.25
C GLU A 28 4.45 -8.37 6.94
N GLU A 29 5.54 -8.90 7.47
CA GLU A 29 6.62 -8.12 8.08
C GLU A 29 7.29 -7.18 7.07
N GLN A 30 7.54 -7.68 5.86
CA GLN A 30 8.07 -6.87 4.76
C GLN A 30 7.09 -5.80 4.31
N GLU A 31 5.78 -6.11 4.25
CA GLU A 31 4.72 -5.15 3.99
C GLU A 31 4.71 -4.02 5.01
N ILE A 32 4.78 -4.34 6.31
CA ILE A 32 4.80 -3.37 7.39
C ILE A 32 6.06 -2.49 7.31
N GLN A 33 7.21 -3.08 7.02
CA GLN A 33 8.46 -2.34 6.86
C GLN A 33 8.39 -1.37 5.67
N MET A 34 7.89 -1.83 4.53
CA MET A 34 7.64 -0.99 3.35
C MET A 34 6.71 0.18 3.68
N GLY A 35 5.64 -0.07 4.43
CA GLY A 35 4.71 0.97 4.89
C GLY A 35 5.40 2.03 5.74
N ARG A 36 6.29 1.63 6.65
CA ARG A 36 7.08 2.56 7.48
C ARG A 36 7.98 3.46 6.66
N GLU A 37 8.65 2.90 5.66
CA GLU A 37 9.54 3.66 4.77
C GLU A 37 8.76 4.67 3.94
N TYR A 38 7.64 4.26 3.34
CA TYR A 38 6.76 5.16 2.59
C TYR A 38 6.11 6.22 3.48
N ASN A 39 5.64 5.86 4.68
CA ASN A 39 5.13 6.83 5.65
C ASN A 39 6.15 7.94 5.93
N SER A 40 7.42 7.57 6.15
CA SER A 40 8.48 8.57 6.38
C SER A 40 8.65 9.53 5.18
N GLN A 41 8.48 9.04 3.95
CA GLN A 41 8.57 9.87 2.75
C GLN A 41 7.33 10.77 2.59
N ILE A 42 6.14 10.23 2.80
CA ILE A 42 4.88 10.99 2.72
C ILE A 42 4.90 12.16 3.71
N LEU A 43 5.28 11.92 4.97
CA LEU A 43 5.30 12.95 6.01
C LEU A 43 6.38 14.03 5.78
N LYS A 44 7.42 13.74 5.00
CA LYS A 44 8.40 14.76 4.56
C LYS A 44 7.86 15.68 3.47
N MET A 45 6.98 15.16 2.61
CA MET A 45 6.43 15.90 1.47
C MET A 45 5.12 16.60 1.82
N ASN A 46 4.37 16.06 2.76
CA ASN A 46 3.04 16.52 3.11
C ASN A 46 2.97 16.69 4.65
N PRO A 47 2.88 17.92 5.15
CA PRO A 47 2.77 18.14 6.59
C PRO A 47 1.47 17.56 7.14
N VAL A 48 1.53 17.12 8.38
CA VAL A 48 0.34 16.72 9.13
C VAL A 48 -0.50 17.95 9.44
N TYR A 49 -1.82 17.85 9.29
CA TYR A 49 -2.73 18.91 9.66
C TYR A 49 -2.71 19.12 11.18
N GLU A 50 -2.43 20.36 11.63
CA GLU A 50 -2.20 20.71 13.03
C GLU A 50 -3.53 20.91 13.79
N ASP A 51 -4.32 19.85 13.91
CA ASP A 51 -5.54 19.79 14.72
C ASP A 51 -5.58 18.42 15.40
N GLN A 52 -5.08 18.37 16.63
CA GLN A 52 -4.96 17.11 17.37
C GLN A 52 -6.31 16.48 17.66
N GLU A 53 -7.32 17.27 18.00
CA GLU A 53 -8.67 16.75 18.31
C GLU A 53 -9.27 16.07 17.08
N LEU A 54 -9.13 16.69 15.92
CA LEU A 54 -9.59 16.12 14.66
C LEU A 54 -8.80 14.87 14.26
N GLN A 55 -7.48 14.85 14.49
CA GLN A 55 -6.65 13.66 14.26
C GLN A 55 -7.12 12.48 15.13
N GLU A 56 -7.34 12.71 16.43
CA GLU A 56 -7.81 11.69 17.38
C GLU A 56 -9.22 11.20 17.02
N TYR A 57 -10.08 12.08 16.58
CA TYR A 57 -11.44 11.74 16.13
C TYR A 57 -11.40 10.82 14.91
N VAL A 58 -10.64 11.16 13.87
CA VAL A 58 -10.48 10.32 12.66
C VAL A 58 -9.83 8.98 13.01
N GLN A 59 -8.81 8.98 13.88
CA GLN A 59 -8.18 7.74 14.36
C GLN A 59 -9.20 6.83 15.05
N SER A 60 -10.05 7.36 15.92
CA SER A 60 -11.04 6.59 16.66
C SER A 60 -12.10 5.93 15.77
N ILE A 61 -12.60 6.65 14.77
CA ILE A 61 -13.54 6.10 13.78
C ILE A 61 -12.85 4.99 12.97
N GLY A 62 -11.65 5.29 12.46
CA GLY A 62 -10.89 4.33 11.66
C GLY A 62 -10.58 3.05 12.41
N GLU A 63 -10.15 3.13 13.67
CA GLU A 63 -9.90 1.96 14.52
C GLU A 63 -11.16 1.11 14.72
N SER A 64 -12.30 1.75 14.96
CA SER A 64 -13.57 1.05 15.14
C SER A 64 -13.99 0.26 13.90
N LEU A 65 -13.68 0.77 12.71
CA LEU A 65 -13.90 0.10 11.43
C LEU A 65 -12.86 -1.01 11.20
N ALA A 66 -11.59 -0.74 11.48
CA ALA A 66 -10.49 -1.68 11.30
C ALA A 66 -10.66 -2.95 12.13
N LEU A 67 -11.19 -2.85 13.34
CA LEU A 67 -11.53 -4.00 14.20
C LEU A 67 -12.55 -4.96 13.56
N LYS A 68 -13.38 -4.46 12.64
CA LYS A 68 -14.38 -5.26 11.89
C LYS A 68 -13.87 -5.70 10.53
N SER A 69 -12.63 -5.36 10.17
CA SER A 69 -12.04 -5.68 8.88
C SER A 69 -11.54 -7.14 8.83
N HIS A 70 -11.11 -7.58 7.65
CA HIS A 70 -10.49 -8.91 7.47
C HIS A 70 -9.06 -9.01 8.04
N ARG A 71 -8.47 -7.91 8.51
CA ARG A 71 -7.14 -7.88 9.15
C ARG A 71 -7.19 -7.06 10.46
N PRO A 72 -7.99 -7.48 11.47
CA PRO A 72 -8.20 -6.70 12.68
C PRO A 72 -6.96 -6.60 13.60
N ASN A 73 -5.98 -7.48 13.39
CA ASN A 73 -4.74 -7.51 14.18
C ASN A 73 -3.64 -6.60 13.62
N LEU A 74 -3.83 -6.03 12.44
CA LEU A 74 -2.91 -5.05 11.89
C LEU A 74 -3.07 -3.71 12.62
N ILE A 75 -1.97 -3.02 12.87
CA ILE A 75 -2.01 -1.70 13.48
C ILE A 75 -2.32 -0.67 12.40
N TYR A 76 -3.50 -0.07 12.46
CA TYR A 76 -3.91 1.00 11.55
C TYR A 76 -3.56 2.37 12.11
N ARG A 77 -3.11 3.26 11.23
CA ARG A 77 -2.79 4.67 11.53
C ARG A 77 -3.48 5.55 10.52
N PHE A 78 -4.35 6.41 11.02
CA PHE A 78 -5.09 7.36 10.19
C PHE A 78 -4.51 8.76 10.42
N THR A 79 -4.13 9.45 9.34
CA THR A 79 -3.47 10.75 9.42
C THR A 79 -4.14 11.72 8.46
N ILE A 80 -4.52 12.89 8.96
CA ILE A 80 -4.97 13.99 8.11
C ILE A 80 -3.74 14.78 7.68
N LEU A 81 -3.57 14.92 6.38
CA LEU A 81 -2.50 15.72 5.78
C LEU A 81 -3.01 17.14 5.49
N ASP A 82 -2.15 18.13 5.70
CA ASP A 82 -2.44 19.52 5.33
C ASP A 82 -2.24 19.75 3.82
N SER A 83 -3.09 19.11 3.03
CA SER A 83 -3.16 19.29 1.59
C SER A 83 -4.56 19.76 1.20
N PRO A 84 -4.68 20.73 0.26
CA PRO A 84 -5.98 21.16 -0.25
C PRO A 84 -6.62 20.18 -1.23
N ASP A 85 -5.89 19.13 -1.66
CA ASP A 85 -6.37 18.17 -2.64
C ASP A 85 -7.52 17.33 -2.07
N ILE A 86 -8.47 16.97 -2.94
CA ILE A 86 -9.57 16.07 -2.60
C ILE A 86 -9.10 14.65 -2.81
N ASN A 87 -8.47 14.07 -1.78
CA ASN A 87 -7.90 12.73 -1.86
C ASN A 87 -7.84 12.02 -0.51
N ALA A 88 -7.94 10.68 -0.54
CA ALA A 88 -7.54 9.76 0.51
C ALA A 88 -6.77 8.61 -0.12
N PHE A 89 -5.85 7.99 0.61
CA PHE A 89 -5.09 6.86 0.10
C PHE A 89 -4.51 6.01 1.22
N ALA A 90 -4.24 4.74 0.91
CA ALA A 90 -3.65 3.78 1.81
C ALA A 90 -2.27 3.33 1.34
N LEU A 91 -1.33 3.22 2.28
CA LEU A 91 -0.04 2.55 2.08
C LEU A 91 -0.08 1.12 2.66
N PRO A 92 0.85 0.26 2.26
CA PRO A 92 1.05 -1.03 2.91
C PRO A 92 1.20 -0.91 4.42
N GLY A 93 0.84 -1.97 5.16
CA GLY A 93 1.08 -2.02 6.60
C GLY A 93 0.16 -1.17 7.47
N GLY A 94 -0.98 -0.69 6.93
CA GLY A 94 -2.04 -0.06 7.73
C GLY A 94 -1.95 1.46 7.85
N TYR A 95 -1.17 2.15 7.05
CA TYR A 95 -1.13 3.61 7.01
C TYR A 95 -2.19 4.14 6.05
N ILE A 96 -3.09 4.99 6.55
CA ILE A 96 -4.18 5.58 5.80
C ILE A 96 -4.15 7.10 5.98
N TYR A 97 -4.28 7.81 4.88
CA TYR A 97 -4.22 9.27 4.84
C TYR A 97 -5.49 9.84 4.25
N ILE A 98 -5.90 10.98 4.79
CA ILE A 98 -6.98 11.81 4.24
C ILE A 98 -6.44 13.23 4.13
N ASN A 99 -6.59 13.85 2.97
CA ASN A 99 -6.23 15.24 2.81
C ASN A 99 -7.29 16.14 3.43
N ARG A 100 -6.86 17.26 4.03
CA ARG A 100 -7.74 18.30 4.58
C ARG A 100 -8.78 18.77 3.54
N GLY A 101 -8.39 18.85 2.26
CA GLY A 101 -9.30 19.21 1.19
C GLY A 101 -10.51 18.26 1.11
N LEU A 102 -10.32 16.95 1.21
CA LEU A 102 -11.42 15.98 1.22
C LEU A 102 -12.26 16.08 2.49
N MET A 103 -11.64 16.30 3.66
CA MET A 103 -12.37 16.49 4.93
C MET A 103 -13.41 17.60 4.86
N SER A 104 -13.16 18.67 4.11
CA SER A 104 -14.08 19.80 3.96
C SER A 104 -15.36 19.48 3.18
N TYR A 105 -15.43 18.35 2.50
CA TYR A 105 -16.60 17.91 1.76
C TYR A 105 -17.54 17.03 2.57
N PHE A 106 -17.08 16.47 3.70
CA PHE A 106 -17.94 15.62 4.52
C PHE A 106 -18.96 16.43 5.28
N SER A 107 -20.21 16.02 5.19
CA SER A 107 -21.34 16.59 5.89
C SER A 107 -21.76 15.76 7.10
N SER A 108 -21.22 14.53 7.22
CA SER A 108 -21.54 13.61 8.30
C SER A 108 -20.38 12.64 8.60
N GLU A 109 -20.44 12.01 9.78
CA GLU A 109 -19.50 10.98 10.20
C GLU A 109 -19.57 9.75 9.28
N GLU A 110 -20.76 9.43 8.77
CA GLU A 110 -20.96 8.27 7.90
C GLU A 110 -20.21 8.42 6.56
N GLU A 111 -20.13 9.64 6.03
CA GLU A 111 -19.35 9.92 4.82
C GLU A 111 -17.86 9.72 5.05
N LEU A 112 -17.33 10.22 6.16
CA LEU A 112 -15.96 9.96 6.59
C LEU A 112 -15.73 8.45 6.80
N ALA A 113 -16.63 7.77 7.53
CA ALA A 113 -16.53 6.35 7.78
C ALA A 113 -16.55 5.52 6.49
N ALA A 114 -17.33 5.92 5.48
CA ALA A 114 -17.37 5.26 4.18
C ALA A 114 -16.02 5.34 3.45
N VAL A 115 -15.38 6.51 3.45
CA VAL A 115 -14.05 6.70 2.86
C VAL A 115 -13.00 5.90 3.64
N LEU A 116 -12.97 5.98 4.96
CA LEU A 116 -12.05 5.19 5.79
C LEU A 116 -12.23 3.69 5.57
N GLY A 117 -13.48 3.22 5.49
CA GLY A 117 -13.80 1.82 5.20
C GLY A 117 -13.30 1.38 3.83
N HIS A 118 -13.38 2.25 2.83
CA HIS A 118 -12.83 2.01 1.49
C HIS A 118 -11.31 1.84 1.54
N GLU A 119 -10.59 2.75 2.22
CA GLU A 119 -9.14 2.67 2.37
C GLU A 119 -8.68 1.45 3.19
N ILE A 120 -9.41 1.09 4.26
CA ILE A 120 -9.20 -0.16 4.99
C ILE A 120 -9.38 -1.36 4.05
N GLY A 121 -10.35 -1.31 3.14
CA GLY A 121 -10.55 -2.32 2.09
C GLY A 121 -9.31 -2.52 1.23
N HIS A 122 -8.65 -1.43 0.80
CA HIS A 122 -7.40 -1.48 0.05
C HIS A 122 -6.26 -2.14 0.84
N VAL A 123 -6.13 -1.82 2.13
CA VAL A 123 -5.13 -2.43 3.02
C VAL A 123 -5.41 -3.93 3.21
N THR A 124 -6.66 -4.30 3.50
CA THR A 124 -7.03 -5.69 3.78
C THR A 124 -6.91 -6.59 2.55
N ALA A 125 -7.24 -6.07 1.37
CA ALA A 125 -7.06 -6.76 0.09
C ALA A 125 -5.59 -6.74 -0.40
N ARG A 126 -4.68 -6.05 0.32
CA ARG A 126 -3.26 -5.94 -0.01
C ARG A 126 -3.01 -5.40 -1.43
N HIS A 127 -3.84 -4.46 -1.91
CA HIS A 127 -3.79 -4.00 -3.30
C HIS A 127 -2.41 -3.45 -3.68
N SER A 128 -1.81 -2.58 -2.86
CA SER A 128 -0.49 -2.00 -3.10
C SER A 128 0.62 -3.07 -3.12
N VAL A 129 0.51 -4.09 -2.25
CA VAL A 129 1.47 -5.21 -2.19
C VAL A 129 1.38 -6.07 -3.44
N ARG A 130 0.17 -6.32 -3.93
CA ARG A 130 -0.05 -7.07 -5.18
C ARG A 130 0.52 -6.32 -6.38
N GLN A 131 0.23 -5.02 -6.46
CA GLN A 131 0.76 -4.17 -7.53
C GLN A 131 2.29 -4.14 -7.52
N TYR A 132 2.90 -3.99 -6.33
CA TYR A 132 4.35 -4.08 -6.16
C TYR A 132 4.89 -5.44 -6.64
N SER A 133 4.28 -6.56 -6.21
CA SER A 133 4.71 -7.91 -6.59
C SER A 133 4.58 -8.13 -8.10
N GLN A 134 3.53 -7.64 -8.72
CA GLN A 134 3.34 -7.72 -10.17
C GLN A 134 4.39 -6.91 -10.93
N SER A 135 4.70 -5.69 -10.47
CA SER A 135 5.73 -4.85 -11.11
C SER A 135 7.13 -5.47 -10.99
N GLN A 136 7.46 -6.09 -9.85
CA GLN A 136 8.72 -6.81 -9.68
C GLN A 136 8.81 -8.03 -10.62
N LEU A 137 7.74 -8.80 -10.74
CA LEU A 137 7.68 -9.94 -11.66
C LEU A 137 7.88 -9.50 -13.11
N MET A 138 7.20 -8.43 -13.53
CA MET A 138 7.35 -7.88 -14.87
C MET A 138 8.76 -7.37 -15.12
N GLY A 139 9.41 -6.76 -14.13
CA GLY A 139 10.82 -6.35 -14.20
C GLY A 139 11.76 -7.55 -14.40
N ILE A 140 11.55 -8.63 -13.65
CA ILE A 140 12.35 -9.87 -13.80
C ILE A 140 12.15 -10.49 -15.18
N LEU A 141 10.91 -10.56 -15.66
CA LEU A 141 10.61 -11.11 -17.00
C LEU A 141 11.23 -10.26 -18.10
N SER A 142 11.14 -8.95 -18.00
CA SER A 142 11.75 -8.02 -18.97
C SER A 142 13.27 -8.18 -19.01
N ALA A 143 13.91 -8.26 -17.84
CA ALA A 143 15.35 -8.50 -17.73
C ALA A 143 15.76 -9.84 -18.36
N ALA A 144 15.00 -10.90 -18.14
CA ALA A 144 15.27 -12.23 -18.72
C ALA A 144 15.14 -12.21 -20.27
N ILE A 145 14.16 -11.47 -20.80
CA ILE A 145 13.98 -11.31 -22.24
C ILE A 145 15.15 -10.51 -22.86
N GLU A 146 15.60 -9.44 -22.19
CA GLU A 146 16.73 -8.63 -22.64
C GLU A 146 18.04 -9.42 -22.67
N ILE A 147 18.30 -10.22 -21.63
CA ILE A 147 19.48 -11.11 -21.57
C ILE A 147 19.45 -12.11 -22.74
N ASN A 148 18.29 -12.71 -23.00
CA ASN A 148 18.14 -13.69 -24.08
C ASN A 148 18.18 -13.06 -25.50
N SER A 149 17.87 -11.77 -25.62
CA SER A 149 17.92 -11.02 -26.90
C SER A 149 19.25 -10.34 -27.16
N GLY A 150 20.24 -10.47 -26.28
CA GLY A 150 21.59 -9.88 -26.44
C GLY A 150 21.65 -8.36 -26.28
N ARG A 151 20.58 -7.75 -25.73
CA ARG A 151 20.55 -6.31 -25.40
C ARG A 151 21.04 -6.11 -23.97
N THR A 152 22.06 -5.29 -23.83
CA THR A 152 22.73 -5.04 -22.55
C THR A 152 21.84 -4.28 -21.57
N ALA A 153 21.92 -4.67 -20.30
CA ALA A 153 21.13 -4.30 -19.12
C ALA A 153 21.06 -2.78 -18.75
N GLY A 154 21.28 -1.86 -19.69
CA GLY A 154 21.41 -0.41 -19.42
C GLY A 154 20.12 0.32 -19.00
N ASN A 155 18.92 -0.24 -19.21
CA ASN A 155 17.66 0.49 -19.06
C ASN A 155 16.72 -0.01 -17.95
N ILE A 156 17.11 -1.00 -17.17
CA ILE A 156 16.20 -1.62 -16.18
C ILE A 156 15.90 -0.69 -14.99
N ALA A 157 16.83 0.18 -14.62
CA ALA A 157 16.68 1.10 -13.49
C ALA A 157 15.61 2.18 -13.69
N ASN A 158 15.29 2.53 -14.95
CA ASN A 158 14.35 3.60 -15.26
C ASN A 158 12.88 3.13 -15.37
N LEU A 159 12.63 1.83 -15.52
CA LEU A 159 11.26 1.30 -15.60
C LEU A 159 10.61 1.08 -14.22
N ALA A 160 11.41 0.81 -13.19
CA ALA A 160 10.91 0.58 -11.84
C ALA A 160 10.47 1.88 -11.14
N SER A 161 11.07 3.02 -11.50
CA SER A 161 10.76 4.32 -10.86
C SER A 161 9.56 5.06 -11.48
N GLY A 162 9.15 4.70 -12.69
CA GLY A 162 8.03 5.36 -13.38
C GLY A 162 6.64 4.82 -13.06
N ALA A 163 6.53 3.60 -12.52
CA ALA A 163 5.25 2.92 -12.31
C ALA A 163 4.57 3.26 -10.96
N LEU A 164 5.27 3.94 -10.06
CA LEU A 164 4.77 4.25 -8.70
C LEU A 164 4.10 5.63 -8.58
N LEU A 165 4.09 6.44 -9.65
CA LEU A 165 3.60 7.83 -9.61
C LEU A 165 2.41 8.13 -10.53
N SER A 166 1.78 7.12 -11.13
CA SER A 166 0.59 7.30 -11.97
C SER A 166 -0.53 6.35 -11.52
N GLY A 167 -1.27 6.78 -10.53
CA GLY A 167 -2.53 6.19 -10.09
C GLY A 167 -3.40 7.29 -9.56
#